data_eeb951b8bad383b9a335d74ab6e4d106
#
_entry.id   eeb951b8bad383b9a335d74ab6e4d106
#
_cell.length_a   1.000
_cell.length_b   1.000
_cell.length_c   1.000
_cell.angle_alpha   90.00
_cell.angle_beta   90.00
_cell.angle_gamma   90.00
#
_symmetry.space_group_name_H-M   'P 1'
#
loop_
_entity.id
_entity.type
_entity.pdbx_description
1 polymer ?
#
loop_
_entity_poly.entity_id
_entity_poly.type
_entity_poly.pdbx_seq_one_letter_code
_entity_poly.pdbx_strand_id
1 'polypeptide(L)'
;ITTRLVGSEMCIRDSVYTQGKAVFVYEGGIRNSMYRFKYGNKREYAEFYANAAVEKYGVWLNKIKAEVLIPIPMYSRKKRLRGYNQAEVFARELGRKAGILVDEHLVRRVRNTIPQKELNESQRHRNLKNAFQLTADIVEYKRVVLVDDIYTTGSTMDEVSKVLKASGVENIYYICISIGEGY
;
A
#
# COMPACT_ATOMS: atom_id res chain seq x y z
N ILE A 1 12.80 3.44 21.99
CA ILE A 1 12.84 4.00 20.62
C ILE A 1 11.56 4.80 20.44
N THR A 2 11.66 6.12 20.48
CA THR A 2 10.49 7.00 20.30
C THR A 2 10.18 7.07 18.82
N THR A 3 9.28 6.24 18.35
CA THR A 3 8.78 6.28 16.97
C THR A 3 7.70 7.35 16.91
N ARG A 4 7.94 8.41 16.14
CA ARG A 4 6.96 9.47 15.89
C ARG A 4 5.80 8.87 15.06
N LEU A 5 4.64 8.79 15.69
CA LEU A 5 3.40 8.34 15.05
C LEU A 5 2.81 9.51 14.24
N VAL A 6 2.42 9.26 13.00
CA VAL A 6 1.78 10.27 12.16
C VAL A 6 0.27 10.25 12.40
N GLY A 7 -0.26 11.35 12.93
CA GLY A 7 -1.68 11.62 13.06
C GLY A 7 -2.10 12.72 12.09
N SER A 8 -2.13 12.47 10.80
CA SER A 8 -2.69 13.44 9.86
C SER A 8 -3.65 12.78 8.90
N GLU A 9 -4.84 13.35 8.81
CA GLU A 9 -5.76 13.05 7.72
C GLU A 9 -5.19 13.70 6.45
N MET A 10 -4.65 12.86 5.56
CA MET A 10 -4.20 13.35 4.27
C MET A 10 -5.39 13.34 3.30
N CYS A 11 -6.17 14.44 3.31
CA CYS A 11 -7.06 14.78 2.21
C CYS A 11 -6.25 15.49 1.14
N ILE A 12 -5.86 14.80 0.09
CA ILE A 12 -5.17 15.40 -1.06
C ILE A 12 -6.24 15.79 -2.07
N ARG A 13 -6.37 17.07 -2.38
CA ARG A 13 -7.45 17.66 -3.20
C ARG A 13 -7.58 17.09 -4.62
N ASP A 14 -6.55 16.45 -5.16
CA ASP A 14 -6.51 15.95 -6.55
C ASP A 14 -6.29 14.44 -6.68
N SER A 15 -6.37 13.66 -5.59
CA SER A 15 -6.14 12.21 -5.67
C SER A 15 -7.41 11.43 -6.01
N VAL A 16 -7.23 10.31 -6.70
CA VAL A 16 -8.30 9.40 -7.12
C VAL A 16 -8.84 8.59 -5.94
N TYR A 17 -8.06 8.41 -4.89
CA TYR A 17 -8.47 7.72 -3.65
C TYR A 17 -9.11 8.69 -2.63
N THR A 18 -9.91 8.14 -1.73
CA THR A 18 -10.71 8.91 -0.77
C THR A 18 -9.89 9.40 0.43
N GLN A 19 -9.10 8.53 1.03
CA GLN A 19 -8.29 8.83 2.22
C GLN A 19 -7.19 7.79 2.39
N GLY A 20 -6.08 8.18 3.03
CA GLY A 20 -4.98 7.27 3.35
C GLY A 20 -4.44 7.39 4.77
N LYS A 21 -3.79 6.33 5.23
CA LYS A 21 -3.13 6.26 6.54
C LYS A 21 -1.73 5.67 6.40
N ALA A 22 -0.79 6.19 7.19
CA ALA A 22 0.53 5.61 7.35
C ALA A 22 0.79 5.36 8.83
N VAL A 23 1.34 4.19 9.14
CA VAL A 23 1.57 3.78 10.55
C VAL A 23 2.72 4.57 11.15
N PHE A 24 3.81 4.73 10.41
CA PHE A 24 5.06 5.36 10.87
C PHE A 24 5.57 6.42 9.91
N VAL A 25 6.46 7.30 10.40
CA VAL A 25 7.35 8.09 9.54
C VAL A 25 8.53 7.22 9.12
N TYR A 26 8.96 7.34 7.85
CA TYR A 26 10.10 6.59 7.31
C TYR A 26 11.44 7.19 7.76
N GLU A 27 11.76 7.06 9.04
CA GLU A 27 12.98 7.59 9.64
C GLU A 27 13.58 6.63 10.68
N GLY A 28 14.81 6.86 11.10
CA GLY A 28 15.46 6.18 12.22
C GLY A 28 15.34 4.66 12.20
N GLY A 29 14.83 4.08 13.27
CA GLY A 29 14.65 2.63 13.44
C GLY A 29 13.69 2.01 12.43
N ILE A 30 12.64 2.73 12.02
CA ILE A 30 11.68 2.26 11.02
C ILE A 30 12.37 2.10 9.65
N ARG A 31 13.20 3.05 9.24
CA ARG A 31 13.99 2.94 8.00
C ARG A 31 14.85 1.69 8.00
N ASN A 32 15.54 1.41 9.12
CA ASN A 32 16.39 0.22 9.26
C ASN A 32 15.57 -1.08 9.25
N SER A 33 14.44 -1.13 9.96
CA SER A 33 13.57 -2.31 9.99
C SER A 33 12.95 -2.58 8.61
N MET A 34 12.52 -1.53 7.90
CA MET A 34 12.00 -1.62 6.54
C MET A 34 13.06 -2.10 5.54
N TYR A 35 14.32 -1.69 5.70
CA TYR A 35 15.42 -2.21 4.90
C TYR A 35 15.59 -3.73 5.10
N ARG A 36 15.60 -4.19 6.35
CA ARG A 36 15.67 -5.62 6.68
C ARG A 36 14.45 -6.39 6.19
N PHE A 37 13.26 -5.79 6.31
CA PHE A 37 12.02 -6.34 5.77
C PHE A 37 12.07 -6.46 4.24
N LYS A 38 12.74 -5.56 3.52
CA LYS A 38 12.85 -5.60 2.05
C LYS A 38 13.96 -6.52 1.55
N TYR A 39 15.07 -6.59 2.25
CA TYR A 39 16.30 -7.21 1.73
C TYR A 39 16.91 -8.28 2.66
N GLY A 40 16.48 -8.32 3.90
CA GLY A 40 16.98 -9.26 4.92
C GLY A 40 16.13 -10.51 5.11
N ASN A 41 15.12 -10.75 4.27
CA ASN A 41 14.14 -11.84 4.38
C ASN A 41 13.43 -11.91 5.76
N LYS A 42 13.29 -10.76 6.43
CA LYS A 42 12.68 -10.63 7.76
C LYS A 42 11.17 -10.45 7.67
N ARG A 43 10.46 -11.50 7.18
CA ARG A 43 9.00 -11.50 6.99
C ARG A 43 8.23 -11.33 8.30
N GLU A 44 8.81 -11.77 9.40
CA GLU A 44 8.25 -11.64 10.76
C GLU A 44 7.97 -10.19 11.16
N TYR A 45 8.62 -9.21 10.54
CA TYR A 45 8.35 -7.79 10.78
C TYR A 45 6.94 -7.36 10.34
N ALA A 46 6.32 -8.09 9.41
CA ALA A 46 4.95 -7.81 9.00
C ALA A 46 3.96 -7.92 10.16
N GLU A 47 4.16 -8.86 11.08
CA GLU A 47 3.32 -8.98 12.27
C GLU A 47 3.43 -7.76 13.18
N PHE A 48 4.66 -7.26 13.41
CA PHE A 48 4.87 -6.02 14.17
C PHE A 48 4.15 -4.83 13.52
N TYR A 49 4.29 -4.66 12.21
CA TYR A 49 3.63 -3.57 11.48
C TYR A 49 2.11 -3.71 11.49
N ALA A 50 1.60 -4.93 11.38
CA ALA A 50 0.16 -5.18 11.43
C ALA A 50 -0.43 -4.93 12.82
N ASN A 51 0.28 -5.30 13.90
CA ASN A 51 -0.14 -4.96 15.26
C ASN A 51 -0.25 -3.45 15.44
N ALA A 52 0.78 -2.70 15.08
CA ALA A 52 0.78 -1.24 15.16
C ALA A 52 -0.32 -0.59 14.27
N ALA A 53 -0.58 -1.17 13.10
CA ALA A 53 -1.63 -0.69 12.20
C ALA A 53 -3.03 -0.89 12.78
N VAL A 54 -3.30 -2.06 13.37
CA VAL A 54 -4.60 -2.35 14.00
C VAL A 54 -4.80 -1.52 15.26
N GLU A 55 -3.79 -1.41 16.12
CA GLU A 55 -3.83 -0.57 17.31
C GLU A 55 -4.20 0.87 16.96
N LYS A 56 -3.57 1.42 15.92
CA LYS A 56 -3.74 2.82 15.53
C LYS A 56 -4.98 3.08 14.67
N TYR A 57 -5.32 2.16 13.78
CA TYR A 57 -6.32 2.37 12.73
C TYR A 57 -7.41 1.30 12.65
N GLY A 58 -7.48 0.36 13.59
CA GLY A 58 -8.53 -0.67 13.61
C GLY A 58 -9.94 -0.07 13.65
N VAL A 59 -10.15 0.96 14.49
CA VAL A 59 -11.43 1.68 14.55
C VAL A 59 -11.76 2.37 13.22
N TRP A 60 -10.77 2.96 12.55
CA TRP A 60 -10.94 3.58 11.24
C TRP A 60 -11.29 2.55 10.16
N LEU A 61 -10.61 1.40 10.11
CA LEU A 61 -10.90 0.30 9.17
C LEU A 61 -12.35 -0.19 9.31
N ASN A 62 -12.83 -0.32 10.55
CA ASN A 62 -14.24 -0.66 10.83
C ASN A 62 -15.21 0.45 10.40
N LYS A 63 -14.88 1.71 10.69
CA LYS A 63 -15.72 2.88 10.36
C LYS A 63 -15.91 3.03 8.84
N ILE A 64 -14.88 2.81 8.03
CA ILE A 64 -14.98 2.86 6.56
C ILE A 64 -15.63 1.61 5.98
N LYS A 65 -15.95 0.61 6.81
CA LYS A 65 -16.51 -0.69 6.39
C LYS A 65 -15.68 -1.32 5.27
N ALA A 66 -14.37 -1.41 5.47
CA ALA A 66 -13.44 -2.00 4.51
C ALA A 66 -13.87 -3.44 4.16
N GLU A 67 -14.08 -3.73 2.90
CA GLU A 67 -14.52 -5.05 2.42
C GLU A 67 -13.33 -5.95 2.10
N VAL A 68 -12.26 -5.35 1.56
CA VAL A 68 -11.08 -6.08 1.12
C VAL A 68 -9.82 -5.22 1.23
N LEU A 69 -8.72 -5.88 1.56
CA LEU A 69 -7.36 -5.34 1.47
C LEU A 69 -6.75 -5.80 0.15
N ILE A 70 -6.23 -4.87 -0.64
CA ILE A 70 -5.59 -5.16 -1.93
C ILE A 70 -4.12 -4.73 -1.83
N PRO A 71 -3.18 -5.67 -1.69
CA PRO A 71 -1.77 -5.32 -1.69
C PRO A 71 -1.29 -4.80 -3.05
N ILE A 72 -0.53 -3.73 -3.05
CA ILE A 72 0.08 -3.20 -4.28
C ILE A 72 1.00 -4.26 -4.89
N PRO A 73 0.74 -4.68 -6.14
CA PRO A 73 1.50 -5.75 -6.75
C PRO A 73 2.91 -5.30 -7.15
N MET A 74 3.87 -6.16 -6.85
CA MET A 74 5.24 -6.02 -7.32
C MET A 74 5.40 -6.67 -8.71
N TYR A 75 6.24 -6.09 -9.56
CA TYR A 75 6.56 -6.73 -10.84
C TYR A 75 7.20 -8.13 -10.63
N SER A 76 6.73 -9.11 -11.37
CA SER A 76 7.05 -10.54 -11.15
C SER A 76 8.55 -10.85 -11.07
N ARG A 77 9.39 -10.22 -11.91
CA ARG A 77 10.84 -10.37 -11.87
C ARG A 77 11.44 -9.83 -10.54
N LYS A 78 10.94 -8.69 -10.05
CA LYS A 78 11.38 -8.14 -8.75
C LYS A 78 10.94 -9.03 -7.58
N LYS A 79 9.71 -9.59 -7.65
CA LYS A 79 9.21 -10.53 -6.65
C LYS A 79 10.07 -11.80 -6.58
N ARG A 80 10.47 -12.35 -7.74
CA ARG A 80 11.37 -13.52 -7.79
C ARG A 80 12.75 -13.22 -7.20
N LEU A 81 13.34 -12.07 -7.50
CA LEU A 81 14.66 -11.67 -6.97
C LEU A 81 14.64 -11.40 -5.47
N ARG A 82 13.53 -10.86 -4.95
CA ARG A 82 13.37 -10.51 -3.53
C ARG A 82 12.82 -11.66 -2.69
N GLY A 83 12.18 -12.64 -3.33
CA GLY A 83 11.55 -13.80 -2.71
C GLY A 83 10.11 -13.56 -2.25
N TYR A 84 9.67 -12.32 -2.06
CA TYR A 84 8.30 -11.97 -1.66
C TYR A 84 7.96 -10.50 -1.94
N ASN A 85 6.67 -10.18 -1.88
CA ASN A 85 6.16 -8.80 -1.91
C ASN A 85 5.82 -8.36 -0.49
N GLN A 86 6.41 -7.26 -0.03
CA GLN A 86 6.21 -6.71 1.32
C GLN A 86 4.76 -6.32 1.58
N ALA A 87 4.12 -5.72 0.57
CA ALA A 87 2.72 -5.33 0.66
C ALA A 87 1.80 -6.53 0.86
N GLU A 88 2.07 -7.67 0.18
CA GLU A 88 1.31 -8.91 0.35
C GLU A 88 1.46 -9.47 1.76
N VAL A 89 2.69 -9.59 2.27
CA VAL A 89 2.93 -10.15 3.60
C VAL A 89 2.31 -9.26 4.69
N PHE A 90 2.45 -7.94 4.55
CA PHE A 90 1.81 -6.99 5.46
C PHE A 90 0.28 -7.05 5.37
N ALA A 91 -0.31 -7.11 4.18
CA ALA A 91 -1.75 -7.20 4.00
C ALA A 91 -2.35 -8.47 4.60
N ARG A 92 -1.67 -9.63 4.46
CA ARG A 92 -2.11 -10.90 5.09
C ARG A 92 -2.17 -10.78 6.60
N GLU A 93 -1.12 -10.26 7.23
CA GLU A 93 -1.09 -10.08 8.69
C GLU A 93 -2.12 -9.06 9.16
N LEU A 94 -2.27 -7.95 8.44
CA LEU A 94 -3.27 -6.95 8.74
C LEU A 94 -4.70 -7.50 8.59
N GLY A 95 -4.98 -8.21 7.50
CA GLY A 95 -6.28 -8.84 7.24
C GLY A 95 -6.64 -9.87 8.30
N ARG A 96 -5.67 -10.74 8.67
CA ARG A 96 -5.86 -11.72 9.74
C ARG A 96 -6.21 -11.08 11.08
N LYS A 97 -5.55 -9.96 11.44
CA LYS A 97 -5.77 -9.26 12.70
C LYS A 97 -7.02 -8.39 12.71
N ALA A 98 -7.35 -7.77 11.58
CA ALA A 98 -8.52 -6.89 11.44
C ALA A 98 -9.81 -7.63 11.03
N GLY A 99 -9.73 -8.92 10.68
CA GLY A 99 -10.87 -9.69 10.19
C GLY A 99 -11.35 -9.24 8.79
N ILE A 100 -10.44 -8.73 7.95
CA ILE A 100 -10.76 -8.23 6.61
C ILE A 100 -10.15 -9.17 5.56
N LEU A 101 -10.92 -9.47 4.51
CA LEU A 101 -10.48 -10.28 3.38
C LEU A 101 -9.25 -9.64 2.70
N VAL A 102 -8.34 -10.46 2.18
CA VAL A 102 -7.19 -10.01 1.38
C VAL A 102 -7.29 -10.61 -0.01
N ASP A 103 -7.33 -9.75 -1.03
CA ASP A 103 -7.27 -10.18 -2.43
C ASP A 103 -5.94 -9.77 -3.05
N GLU A 104 -5.03 -10.75 -3.16
CA GLU A 104 -3.68 -10.55 -3.71
C GLU A 104 -3.62 -10.63 -5.23
N HIS A 105 -4.71 -11.02 -5.86
CA HIS A 105 -4.76 -11.34 -7.28
C HIS A 105 -5.56 -10.34 -8.11
N LEU A 106 -6.45 -9.57 -7.50
CA LEU A 106 -7.34 -8.65 -8.22
C LEU A 106 -6.58 -7.65 -9.11
N VAL A 107 -5.45 -7.14 -8.63
CA VAL A 107 -4.60 -6.20 -9.39
C VAL A 107 -3.26 -6.86 -9.72
N ARG A 108 -2.83 -6.77 -10.97
CA ARG A 108 -1.51 -7.21 -11.42
C ARG A 108 -0.68 -6.06 -11.97
N ARG A 109 0.64 -6.13 -11.81
CA ARG A 109 1.57 -5.20 -12.42
C ARG A 109 2.12 -5.79 -13.71
N VAL A 110 1.79 -5.17 -14.84
CA VAL A 110 2.08 -5.69 -16.19
C VAL A 110 3.34 -5.11 -16.80
N ARG A 111 3.85 -3.97 -16.28
CA ARG A 111 5.06 -3.32 -16.80
C ARG A 111 6.18 -3.29 -15.77
N ASN A 112 7.39 -3.59 -16.23
CA ASN A 112 8.59 -3.28 -15.47
C ASN A 112 8.87 -1.79 -15.57
N THR A 113 8.92 -1.11 -14.45
CA THR A 113 9.14 0.34 -14.38
C THR A 113 10.44 0.63 -13.63
N ILE A 114 11.05 1.77 -13.93
CA ILE A 114 12.26 2.24 -13.24
C ILE A 114 11.98 2.38 -11.74
N PRO A 115 12.92 2.04 -10.84
CA PRO A 115 12.72 2.23 -9.41
C PRO A 115 12.33 3.67 -9.07
N GLN A 116 11.26 3.84 -8.29
CA GLN A 116 10.71 5.15 -7.92
C GLN A 116 11.74 6.08 -7.26
N LYS A 117 12.69 5.51 -6.51
CA LYS A 117 13.76 6.26 -5.85
C LYS A 117 14.72 6.99 -6.80
N GLU A 118 14.76 6.60 -8.08
CA GLU A 118 15.63 7.15 -9.11
C GLU A 118 14.92 8.24 -9.94
N LEU A 119 13.66 8.57 -9.61
CA LEU A 119 12.80 9.43 -10.39
C LEU A 119 12.29 10.62 -9.57
N ASN A 120 12.14 11.79 -10.23
CA ASN A 120 11.40 12.91 -9.69
C ASN A 120 9.87 12.66 -9.77
N GLU A 121 9.06 13.54 -9.18
CA GLU A 121 7.62 13.39 -9.08
C GLU A 121 6.92 13.22 -10.44
N SER A 122 7.15 14.11 -11.39
CA SER A 122 6.59 14.03 -12.75
C SER A 122 7.00 12.75 -13.49
N GLN A 123 8.25 12.31 -13.28
CA GLN A 123 8.75 11.07 -13.85
C GLN A 123 8.08 9.85 -13.21
N ARG A 124 7.77 9.87 -11.89
CA ARG A 124 7.07 8.78 -11.20
C ARG A 124 5.68 8.55 -11.75
N HIS A 125 4.91 9.62 -11.99
CA HIS A 125 3.59 9.51 -12.63
C HIS A 125 3.67 8.92 -14.03
N ARG A 126 4.55 9.44 -14.90
CA ARG A 126 4.74 8.92 -16.26
C ARG A 126 5.23 7.47 -16.30
N ASN A 127 6.11 7.11 -15.38
CA ASN A 127 6.69 5.78 -15.27
C ASN A 127 5.65 4.71 -14.92
N LEU A 128 4.62 5.06 -14.15
CA LEU A 128 3.57 4.14 -13.71
C LEU A 128 2.35 4.08 -14.61
N LYS A 129 2.23 5.00 -15.57
CA LYS A 129 1.09 5.02 -16.49
C LYS A 129 0.88 3.66 -17.16
N ASN A 130 -0.33 3.11 -17.04
CA ASN A 130 -0.71 1.79 -17.54
C ASN A 130 0.17 0.63 -17.01
N ALA A 131 0.76 0.77 -15.81
CA ALA A 131 1.57 -0.28 -15.22
C ALA A 131 0.74 -1.35 -14.50
N PHE A 132 -0.53 -1.08 -14.23
CA PHE A 132 -1.43 -1.96 -13.49
C PHE A 132 -2.67 -2.31 -14.32
N GLN A 133 -3.18 -3.52 -14.13
CA GLN A 133 -4.39 -4.04 -14.76
C GLN A 133 -5.15 -4.88 -13.72
N LEU A 134 -6.48 -4.97 -13.89
CA LEU A 134 -7.28 -5.94 -13.17
C LEU A 134 -7.14 -7.33 -13.80
N THR A 135 -7.36 -8.34 -13.01
CA THR A 135 -7.40 -9.74 -13.45
C THR A 135 -8.84 -10.23 -13.69
N ALA A 136 -9.83 -9.42 -13.29
CA ALA A 136 -11.25 -9.66 -13.49
C ALA A 136 -11.88 -8.45 -14.20
N ASP A 137 -12.90 -8.69 -15.02
CA ASP A 137 -13.63 -7.66 -15.75
C ASP A 137 -14.62 -6.91 -14.83
N ILE A 138 -15.11 -7.57 -13.80
CA ILE A 138 -16.06 -7.03 -12.82
C ILE A 138 -15.44 -7.11 -11.43
N VAL A 139 -15.49 -6.01 -10.69
CA VAL A 139 -15.08 -5.93 -9.29
C VAL A 139 -16.32 -5.76 -8.43
N GLU A 140 -16.58 -6.74 -7.58
CA GLU A 140 -17.78 -6.74 -6.69
C GLU A 140 -17.60 -5.83 -5.46
N TYR A 141 -16.34 -5.51 -5.08
CA TYR A 141 -16.06 -4.68 -3.93
C TYR A 141 -16.39 -3.20 -4.17
N LYS A 142 -17.06 -2.57 -3.23
CA LYS A 142 -17.39 -1.14 -3.27
C LYS A 142 -16.40 -0.29 -2.46
N ARG A 143 -15.84 -0.86 -1.37
CA ARG A 143 -14.93 -0.17 -0.45
C ARG A 143 -13.66 -1.00 -0.27
N VAL A 144 -12.60 -0.55 -0.90
CA VAL A 144 -11.30 -1.24 -0.90
C VAL A 144 -10.25 -0.45 -0.15
N VAL A 145 -9.29 -1.14 0.45
CA VAL A 145 -8.10 -0.55 1.06
C VAL A 145 -6.86 -1.06 0.35
N LEU A 146 -6.16 -0.18 -0.34
CA LEU A 146 -4.86 -0.49 -0.92
C LEU A 146 -3.81 -0.59 0.19
N VAL A 147 -2.94 -1.58 0.10
CA VAL A 147 -1.88 -1.82 1.10
C VAL A 147 -0.52 -1.74 0.45
N ASP A 148 0.38 -0.92 1.00
CA ASP A 148 1.76 -0.83 0.50
C ASP A 148 2.77 -0.69 1.66
N ASP A 149 4.05 -0.76 1.34
CA ASP A 149 5.11 -0.61 2.33
C ASP A 149 5.46 0.85 2.63
N ILE A 150 5.63 1.70 1.61
CA ILE A 150 5.98 3.12 1.76
C ILE A 150 5.14 3.99 0.83
N TYR A 151 4.47 4.95 1.41
CA TYR A 151 3.88 6.06 0.67
C TYR A 151 4.94 7.16 0.44
N THR A 152 5.04 7.63 -0.79
CA THR A 152 5.92 8.77 -1.15
C THR A 152 5.12 9.87 -1.85
N THR A 153 4.94 9.85 -3.14
CA THR A 153 4.19 10.85 -3.92
C THR A 153 2.74 10.45 -4.18
N GLY A 154 2.30 9.27 -3.75
CA GLY A 154 0.97 8.76 -4.06
C GLY A 154 0.79 8.20 -5.48
N SER A 155 1.76 8.38 -6.39
CA SER A 155 1.63 7.99 -7.81
C SER A 155 1.24 6.52 -8.02
N THR A 156 1.71 5.61 -7.14
CA THR A 156 1.33 4.20 -7.20
C THR A 156 -0.13 4.01 -6.81
N MET A 157 -0.55 4.68 -5.72
CA MET A 157 -1.94 4.63 -5.25
C MET A 157 -2.90 5.20 -6.29
N ASP A 158 -2.55 6.34 -6.91
CA ASP A 158 -3.35 6.95 -7.96
C ASP A 158 -3.54 6.05 -9.17
N GLU A 159 -2.48 5.43 -9.68
CA GLU A 159 -2.57 4.56 -10.86
C GLU A 159 -3.39 3.29 -10.59
N VAL A 160 -3.26 2.68 -9.42
CA VAL A 160 -4.10 1.54 -9.02
C VAL A 160 -5.54 1.98 -8.79
N SER A 161 -5.74 3.14 -8.16
CA SER A 161 -7.08 3.70 -7.92
C SER A 161 -7.83 4.01 -9.21
N LYS A 162 -7.16 4.54 -10.26
CA LYS A 162 -7.76 4.76 -11.58
C LYS A 162 -8.32 3.47 -12.17
N VAL A 163 -7.57 2.39 -12.09
CA VAL A 163 -8.00 1.09 -12.64
C VAL A 163 -9.19 0.54 -11.86
N LEU A 164 -9.18 0.63 -10.52
CA LEU A 164 -10.28 0.20 -9.67
C LEU A 164 -11.55 1.07 -9.84
N LYS A 165 -11.39 2.39 -9.95
CA LYS A 165 -12.52 3.31 -10.22
C LYS A 165 -13.19 3.00 -11.55
N ALA A 166 -12.41 2.74 -12.59
CA ALA A 166 -12.94 2.39 -13.91
C ALA A 166 -13.75 1.09 -13.91
N SER A 167 -13.56 0.19 -12.94
CA SER A 167 -14.30 -1.06 -12.77
C SER A 167 -15.45 -0.99 -11.74
N GLY A 168 -15.80 0.21 -11.26
CA GLY A 168 -16.97 0.42 -10.41
C GLY A 168 -16.73 0.43 -8.91
N VAL A 169 -15.48 0.43 -8.45
CA VAL A 169 -15.17 0.62 -7.02
C VAL A 169 -15.52 2.05 -6.60
N GLU A 170 -16.33 2.20 -5.57
CA GLU A 170 -16.86 3.50 -5.14
C GLU A 170 -15.92 4.27 -4.23
N ASN A 171 -15.32 3.58 -3.25
CA ASN A 171 -14.45 4.20 -2.26
C ASN A 171 -13.12 3.45 -2.18
N ILE A 172 -12.04 4.18 -2.39
CA ILE A 172 -10.69 3.64 -2.34
C ILE A 172 -9.94 4.33 -1.22
N TYR A 173 -9.42 3.53 -0.30
CA TYR A 173 -8.58 3.96 0.80
C TYR A 173 -7.19 3.36 0.64
N TYR A 174 -6.22 3.84 1.41
CA TYR A 174 -4.95 3.11 1.51
C TYR A 174 -4.41 3.10 2.94
N ILE A 175 -3.59 2.10 3.22
CA ILE A 175 -2.78 2.00 4.43
C ILE A 175 -1.36 1.58 4.05
N CYS A 176 -0.36 2.31 4.56
CA CYS A 176 1.05 2.01 4.36
C CYS A 176 1.76 1.81 5.69
N ILE A 177 2.82 1.00 5.70
CA ILE A 177 3.67 0.85 6.87
C ILE A 177 4.29 2.20 7.22
N SER A 178 4.79 2.92 6.22
CA SER A 178 5.42 4.21 6.47
C SER A 178 5.17 5.24 5.37
N ILE A 179 5.36 6.51 5.75
CA ILE A 179 5.34 7.65 4.84
C ILE A 179 6.76 8.23 4.73
N GLY A 180 7.21 8.54 3.50
CA GLY A 180 8.50 9.16 3.24
C GLY A 180 8.56 10.63 3.69
N GLU A 181 9.78 11.18 3.79
CA GLU A 181 10.00 12.59 4.12
C GLU A 181 9.42 13.51 3.03
N GLY A 182 8.72 14.57 3.47
CA GLY A 182 8.15 15.59 2.57
C GLY A 182 6.63 15.76 2.67
N TYR A 183 6.00 15.15 3.69
CA TYR A 183 4.58 15.30 3.98
C TYR A 183 4.31 15.65 5.44
#